data_fed17e1f74d107f0c41d6e4e4fe6852b
#
_entry.id   fed17e1f74d107f0c41d6e4e4fe6852b
#
_cell.length_a   1.000
_cell.length_b   1.000
_cell.length_c   1.000
_cell.angle_alpha   90.00
_cell.angle_beta   90.00
_cell.angle_gamma   90.00
#
_symmetry.space_group_name_H-M   'P 1'
#
loop_
_entity.id
_entity.type
_entity.pdbx_description
1 polymer ?
#
loop_
_entity_poly.entity_id
_entity_poly.type
_entity_poly.pdbx_seq_one_letter_code
_entity_poly.pdbx_strand_id
1 'polypeptide(L)'
;PEVVPGEIIRCPTCNRPMNARPVSMERILEEREKSTPGGAGSTIPRLPLAVLVDNVRSLRNVGSIFRTSDACGVELVALAGITGTPPRDALVKTALGAEQAVRWRYRAEALTALNEAREEGYTPVALETGAGGKSLQDYRWPERPCLVVGNEIRGVSPEVLDACAENVSIPMRGAKDTLNVAVAFGIAVHHASCRLAGRG
;
A
#
# COMPACT_ATOMS: atom_id res chain seq x y z
N PRO A 1 -18.49 21.08 4.23
CA PRO A 1 -19.88 21.38 4.00
C PRO A 1 -20.71 20.20 4.49
N GLU A 2 -21.64 20.48 5.41
CA GLU A 2 -22.59 19.50 5.90
C GLU A 2 -23.56 19.14 4.75
N VAL A 3 -23.69 17.84 4.49
CA VAL A 3 -24.63 17.32 3.50
C VAL A 3 -26.01 17.24 4.12
N VAL A 4 -26.95 18.00 3.62
CA VAL A 4 -28.35 17.98 4.09
C VAL A 4 -29.00 16.66 3.66
N PRO A 5 -29.71 15.95 4.56
CA PRO A 5 -30.40 14.71 4.21
C PRO A 5 -31.45 14.97 3.10
N GLY A 6 -31.30 14.27 1.96
CA GLY A 6 -32.19 14.38 0.81
C GLY A 6 -31.67 15.19 -0.37
N GLU A 7 -30.49 15.79 -0.27
CA GLU A 7 -29.87 16.51 -1.38
C GLU A 7 -29.22 15.52 -2.36
N ILE A 8 -29.55 15.63 -3.64
CA ILE A 8 -28.95 14.82 -4.70
C ILE A 8 -27.58 15.43 -5.05
N ILE A 9 -26.52 14.89 -4.48
CA ILE A 9 -25.15 15.28 -4.85
C ILE A 9 -24.85 14.73 -6.24
N ARG A 10 -24.34 15.62 -7.12
CA ARG A 10 -23.93 15.21 -8.47
C ARG A 10 -22.42 15.16 -8.59
N CYS A 11 -21.92 14.17 -9.33
CA CYS A 11 -20.50 14.05 -9.62
C CYS A 11 -20.01 15.30 -10.39
N PRO A 12 -18.97 16.01 -9.91
CA PRO A 12 -18.48 17.22 -10.57
C PRO A 12 -17.87 16.95 -11.95
N THR A 13 -17.49 15.71 -12.24
CA THR A 13 -16.85 15.34 -13.51
C THR A 13 -17.85 14.88 -14.58
N CYS A 14 -18.93 14.17 -14.22
CA CYS A 14 -19.86 13.58 -15.19
C CYS A 14 -21.33 13.93 -14.93
N ASN A 15 -21.62 14.77 -13.94
CA ASN A 15 -22.95 15.26 -13.54
C ASN A 15 -23.98 14.15 -13.21
N ARG A 16 -23.55 12.89 -13.00
CA ARG A 16 -24.44 11.80 -12.61
C ARG A 16 -24.88 11.95 -11.14
N PRO A 17 -26.15 11.64 -10.82
CA PRO A 17 -26.60 11.63 -9.44
C PRO A 17 -25.80 10.59 -8.63
N MET A 18 -25.35 10.99 -7.46
CA MET A 18 -24.64 10.13 -6.51
C MET A 18 -25.58 9.87 -5.34
N ASN A 19 -25.88 8.62 -5.05
CA ASN A 19 -26.61 8.23 -3.84
C ASN A 19 -25.65 8.34 -2.64
N ALA A 20 -25.46 9.56 -2.15
CA ALA A 20 -24.70 9.79 -0.92
C ALA A 20 -25.66 9.68 0.26
N ARG A 21 -25.59 8.62 1.04
CA ARG A 21 -26.07 8.64 2.41
C ARG A 21 -24.98 9.31 3.25
N PRO A 22 -25.32 10.26 4.14
CA PRO A 22 -24.35 10.80 5.09
C PRO A 22 -23.90 9.67 6.01
N VAL A 23 -22.68 9.19 5.78
CA VAL A 23 -22.01 8.24 6.68
C VAL A 23 -20.91 9.03 7.35
N SER A 24 -20.85 9.05 8.68
CA SER A 24 -19.78 9.73 9.38
C SER A 24 -18.43 9.12 8.98
N MET A 25 -17.41 9.95 8.91
CA MET A 25 -16.04 9.48 8.58
C MET A 25 -15.59 8.41 9.58
N GLU A 26 -15.93 8.56 10.85
CA GLU A 26 -15.67 7.58 11.92
C GLU A 26 -16.24 6.20 11.58
N ARG A 27 -17.51 6.14 11.16
CA ARG A 27 -18.13 4.89 10.76
C ARG A 27 -17.46 4.25 9.55
N ILE A 28 -17.04 5.06 8.57
CA ILE A 28 -16.28 4.56 7.41
C ILE A 28 -14.95 3.97 7.85
N LEU A 29 -14.26 4.63 8.79
CA LEU A 29 -12.98 4.18 9.33
C LEU A 29 -13.16 2.91 10.15
N GLU A 30 -14.16 2.86 11.04
CA GLU A 30 -14.48 1.67 11.82
C GLU A 30 -14.87 0.45 10.95
N GLU A 31 -15.68 0.65 9.91
CA GLU A 31 -16.04 -0.41 8.97
C GLU A 31 -14.82 -0.92 8.20
N ARG A 32 -13.87 -0.03 7.85
CA ARG A 32 -12.59 -0.40 7.23
C ARG A 32 -11.69 -1.18 8.18
N GLU A 33 -11.59 -0.76 9.44
CA GLU A 33 -10.77 -1.45 10.44
C GLU A 33 -11.33 -2.83 10.81
N LYS A 34 -12.66 -2.97 10.79
CA LYS A 34 -13.37 -4.25 10.97
C LYS A 34 -13.34 -5.14 9.73
N SER A 35 -12.98 -4.59 8.57
CA SER A 35 -12.82 -5.36 7.34
C SER A 35 -11.68 -6.36 7.52
N THR A 36 -12.07 -7.57 7.84
CA THR A 36 -11.16 -8.64 8.21
C THR A 36 -10.33 -9.11 7.02
N PRO A 37 -9.10 -9.53 7.28
CA PRO A 37 -8.16 -9.95 6.25
C PRO A 37 -8.74 -11.03 5.36
N GLY A 38 -8.79 -10.77 4.07
CA GLY A 38 -8.74 -11.81 3.08
C GLY A 38 -7.43 -12.55 3.21
N GLY A 39 -7.34 -13.74 2.73
CA GLY A 39 -6.13 -14.55 2.80
C GLY A 39 -6.32 -15.83 3.60
N ALA A 40 -7.54 -16.35 3.61
CA ALA A 40 -7.77 -17.73 3.95
C ALA A 40 -7.21 -18.59 2.82
N GLY A 41 -6.00 -19.09 2.96
CA GLY A 41 -5.67 -20.36 2.37
C GLY A 41 -4.89 -20.41 1.06
N SER A 42 -3.96 -19.51 0.79
CA SER A 42 -2.88 -19.91 -0.11
C SER A 42 -2.01 -20.96 0.60
N THR A 43 -1.95 -22.16 0.06
CA THR A 43 -1.03 -23.21 0.52
C THR A 43 0.43 -22.91 0.11
N ILE A 44 0.64 -21.84 -0.63
CA ILE A 44 1.96 -21.40 -1.07
C ILE A 44 2.63 -20.66 0.10
N PRO A 45 3.82 -21.08 0.53
CA PRO A 45 4.58 -20.38 1.56
C PRO A 45 4.83 -18.93 1.15
N ARG A 46 4.58 -18.00 2.07
CA ARG A 46 4.86 -16.58 1.87
C ARG A 46 6.26 -16.25 2.40
N LEU A 47 6.87 -15.25 1.77
CA LEU A 47 8.14 -14.71 2.24
C LEU A 47 7.88 -13.81 3.48
N PRO A 48 8.86 -13.64 4.38
CA PRO A 48 8.76 -12.73 5.52
C PRO A 48 8.87 -11.28 5.06
N LEU A 49 7.96 -10.87 4.19
CA LEU A 49 7.92 -9.57 3.50
C LEU A 49 6.56 -8.93 3.68
N ALA A 50 6.53 -7.76 4.30
CA ALA A 50 5.33 -6.94 4.42
C ALA A 50 5.42 -5.70 3.52
N VAL A 51 4.26 -5.09 3.29
CA VAL A 51 4.12 -3.84 2.54
C VAL A 51 3.22 -2.90 3.31
N LEU A 52 3.62 -1.63 3.46
CA LEU A 52 2.77 -0.54 3.92
C LEU A 52 2.46 0.40 2.76
N VAL A 53 1.18 0.62 2.51
CA VAL A 53 0.67 1.50 1.45
C VAL A 53 0.11 2.75 2.11
N ASP A 54 0.91 3.82 2.11
CA ASP A 54 0.64 5.07 2.80
C ASP A 54 -0.04 6.08 1.87
N ASN A 55 -1.33 6.33 2.10
CA ASN A 55 -2.11 7.36 1.42
C ASN A 55 -2.15 7.27 -0.13
N VAL A 56 -2.06 6.06 -0.71
CA VAL A 56 -2.18 5.86 -2.15
C VAL A 56 -3.64 6.06 -2.60
N ARG A 57 -3.86 7.03 -3.50
CA ARG A 57 -5.20 7.48 -3.91
C ARG A 57 -5.85 6.61 -4.96
N SER A 58 -5.05 6.10 -5.90
CA SER A 58 -5.56 5.36 -7.05
C SER A 58 -5.91 3.92 -6.68
N LEU A 59 -7.20 3.58 -6.73
CA LEU A 59 -7.67 2.20 -6.53
C LEU A 59 -7.02 1.22 -7.50
N ARG A 60 -6.68 1.65 -8.73
CA ARG A 60 -5.98 0.81 -9.71
C ARG A 60 -4.54 0.54 -9.28
N ASN A 61 -3.85 1.55 -8.73
CA ASN A 61 -2.51 1.34 -8.18
C ASN A 61 -2.55 0.36 -7.00
N VAL A 62 -3.52 0.52 -6.09
CA VAL A 62 -3.69 -0.40 -4.96
C VAL A 62 -3.98 -1.83 -5.44
N GLY A 63 -4.87 -2.00 -6.43
CA GLY A 63 -5.13 -3.31 -7.04
C GLY A 63 -3.89 -3.91 -7.69
N SER A 64 -3.07 -3.11 -8.39
CA SER A 64 -1.79 -3.55 -8.96
C SER A 64 -0.79 -3.95 -7.87
N ILE A 65 -0.76 -3.22 -6.75
CA ILE A 65 0.06 -3.56 -5.58
C ILE A 65 -0.36 -4.92 -5.02
N PHE A 66 -1.65 -5.20 -4.83
CA PHE A 66 -2.12 -6.52 -4.40
C PHE A 66 -1.67 -7.62 -5.34
N ARG A 67 -1.88 -7.45 -6.66
CA ARG A 67 -1.51 -8.44 -7.67
C ARG A 67 -0.01 -8.74 -7.66
N THR A 68 0.81 -7.71 -7.58
CA THR A 68 2.27 -7.85 -7.53
C THR A 68 2.72 -8.44 -6.19
N SER A 69 2.06 -8.08 -5.08
CA SER A 69 2.30 -8.65 -3.76
C SER A 69 2.06 -10.17 -3.74
N ASP A 70 0.97 -10.62 -4.35
CA ASP A 70 0.69 -12.05 -4.49
C ASP A 70 1.78 -12.76 -5.29
N ALA A 71 2.12 -12.23 -6.46
CA ALA A 71 3.14 -12.79 -7.34
C ALA A 71 4.54 -12.86 -6.70
N CYS A 72 4.87 -11.90 -5.82
CA CYS A 72 6.16 -11.84 -5.12
C CYS A 72 6.16 -12.53 -3.75
N GLY A 73 5.08 -13.20 -3.36
CA GLY A 73 5.00 -13.94 -2.10
C GLY A 73 4.94 -13.06 -0.85
N VAL A 74 4.43 -11.83 -0.95
CA VAL A 74 4.24 -10.93 0.20
C VAL A 74 3.30 -11.56 1.22
N GLU A 75 3.68 -11.53 2.50
CA GLU A 75 2.89 -12.08 3.60
C GLU A 75 1.76 -11.15 4.02
N LEU A 76 2.01 -9.83 4.08
CA LEU A 76 1.07 -8.84 4.60
C LEU A 76 1.08 -7.55 3.76
N VAL A 77 -0.10 -7.05 3.42
CA VAL A 77 -0.30 -5.69 2.88
C VAL A 77 -1.06 -4.86 3.92
N ALA A 78 -0.40 -3.87 4.51
CA ALA A 78 -1.01 -2.87 5.39
C ALA A 78 -1.44 -1.66 4.54
N LEU A 79 -2.71 -1.33 4.56
CA LEU A 79 -3.28 -0.16 3.89
C LEU A 79 -3.51 0.94 4.92
N ALA A 80 -3.15 2.18 4.59
CA ALA A 80 -3.29 3.27 5.56
C ALA A 80 -3.87 4.56 4.96
N GLY A 81 -4.50 5.35 5.81
CA GLY A 81 -5.03 6.67 5.49
C GLY A 81 -6.13 6.64 4.43
N ILE A 82 -5.96 7.46 3.39
CA ILE A 82 -6.95 7.54 2.28
C ILE A 82 -6.87 6.37 1.30
N THR A 83 -5.93 5.44 1.48
CA THR A 83 -5.77 4.26 0.63
C THR A 83 -7.07 3.46 0.59
N GLY A 84 -7.55 3.17 -0.62
CA GLY A 84 -8.76 2.39 -0.79
C GLY A 84 -8.58 0.93 -0.40
N THR A 85 -9.62 0.33 0.17
CA THR A 85 -9.63 -1.07 0.60
C THR A 85 -10.54 -1.92 -0.29
N PRO A 86 -10.35 -3.26 -0.39
CA PRO A 86 -11.37 -4.14 -0.95
C PRO A 86 -12.71 -3.97 -0.19
N PRO A 87 -13.88 -4.22 -0.80
CA PRO A 87 -14.09 -4.77 -2.15
C PRO A 87 -14.39 -3.73 -3.24
N ARG A 88 -13.69 -2.60 -3.30
CA ARG A 88 -13.98 -1.55 -4.29
C ARG A 88 -13.74 -2.04 -5.72
N ASP A 89 -14.72 -1.87 -6.62
CA ASP A 89 -14.72 -2.39 -7.99
C ASP A 89 -13.44 -2.12 -8.78
N ALA A 90 -12.95 -0.88 -8.77
CA ALA A 90 -11.76 -0.51 -9.53
C ALA A 90 -10.49 -1.19 -9.00
N LEU A 91 -10.44 -1.47 -7.69
CA LEU A 91 -9.35 -2.22 -7.06
C LEU A 91 -9.44 -3.69 -7.45
N VAL A 92 -10.58 -4.33 -7.22
CA VAL A 92 -10.80 -5.77 -7.48
C VAL A 92 -10.57 -6.11 -8.95
N LYS A 93 -11.06 -5.27 -9.87
CA LYS A 93 -10.82 -5.43 -11.32
C LYS A 93 -9.34 -5.42 -11.71
N THR A 94 -8.50 -4.76 -10.93
CA THR A 94 -7.06 -4.70 -11.20
C THR A 94 -6.29 -5.76 -10.42
N ALA A 95 -6.71 -6.06 -9.21
CA ALA A 95 -6.09 -7.08 -8.35
C ALA A 95 -6.34 -8.52 -8.84
N LEU A 96 -7.45 -8.76 -9.57
CA LEU A 96 -7.80 -10.06 -10.17
C LEU A 96 -7.83 -11.21 -9.15
N GLY A 97 -8.34 -10.97 -7.95
CA GLY A 97 -8.47 -11.96 -6.88
C GLY A 97 -7.28 -11.98 -5.91
N ALA A 98 -6.19 -11.28 -6.20
CA ALA A 98 -5.04 -11.23 -5.30
C ALA A 98 -5.37 -10.61 -3.93
N GLU A 99 -6.37 -9.74 -3.86
CA GLU A 99 -6.87 -9.16 -2.60
C GLU A 99 -7.54 -10.21 -1.67
N GLN A 100 -7.86 -11.38 -2.21
CA GLN A 100 -8.37 -12.53 -1.44
C GLN A 100 -7.24 -13.50 -1.05
N ALA A 101 -6.15 -13.51 -1.81
CA ALA A 101 -5.02 -14.42 -1.61
C ALA A 101 -3.98 -13.86 -0.63
N VAL A 102 -3.76 -12.55 -0.61
CA VAL A 102 -2.78 -11.89 0.27
C VAL A 102 -3.46 -11.40 1.55
N ARG A 103 -2.90 -11.70 2.70
CA ARG A 103 -3.35 -11.13 3.98
C ARG A 103 -3.20 -9.61 3.93
N TRP A 104 -4.25 -8.88 4.31
CA TRP A 104 -4.20 -7.43 4.39
C TRP A 104 -4.94 -6.91 5.62
N ARG A 105 -4.60 -5.70 6.03
CA ARG A 105 -5.28 -4.94 7.07
C ARG A 105 -5.33 -3.46 6.71
N TYR A 106 -6.21 -2.72 7.36
CA TYR A 106 -6.31 -1.27 7.23
C TYR A 106 -6.16 -0.58 8.58
N ARG A 107 -5.50 0.59 8.58
CA ARG A 107 -5.44 1.52 9.70
C ARG A 107 -5.69 2.94 9.21
N ALA A 108 -6.40 3.74 10.02
CA ALA A 108 -6.64 5.14 9.68
C ALA A 108 -5.34 5.93 9.58
N GLU A 109 -4.35 5.60 10.40
CA GLU A 109 -3.05 6.27 10.45
C GLU A 109 -1.92 5.35 10.01
N ALA A 110 -1.07 5.86 9.12
CA ALA A 110 0.04 5.07 8.57
C ALA A 110 1.09 4.75 9.64
N LEU A 111 1.32 5.66 10.59
CA LEU A 111 2.26 5.43 11.68
C LEU A 111 1.80 4.29 12.61
N THR A 112 0.51 4.18 12.86
CA THR A 112 -0.07 3.05 13.60
C THR A 112 0.19 1.73 12.87
N ALA A 113 -0.09 1.68 11.56
CA ALA A 113 0.15 0.49 10.75
C ALA A 113 1.64 0.10 10.71
N LEU A 114 2.53 1.08 10.69
CA LEU A 114 3.98 0.87 10.70
C LEU A 114 4.47 0.34 12.04
N ASN A 115 3.96 0.86 13.15
CA ASN A 115 4.34 0.40 14.49
C ASN A 115 3.86 -1.04 14.72
N GLU A 116 2.64 -1.40 14.31
CA GLU A 116 2.17 -2.78 14.35
C GLU A 116 3.05 -3.72 13.52
N ALA A 117 3.52 -3.29 12.34
CA ALA A 117 4.44 -4.09 11.56
C ALA A 117 5.78 -4.30 12.30
N ARG A 118 6.27 -3.29 13.01
CA ARG A 118 7.48 -3.42 13.86
C ARG A 118 7.27 -4.39 15.02
N GLU A 119 6.13 -4.34 15.68
CA GLU A 119 5.78 -5.27 16.76
C GLU A 119 5.70 -6.72 16.26
N GLU A 120 5.31 -6.93 15.00
CA GLU A 120 5.35 -8.23 14.33
C GLU A 120 6.78 -8.62 13.83
N GLY A 121 7.79 -7.81 14.13
CA GLY A 121 9.19 -8.07 13.81
C GLY A 121 9.63 -7.62 12.41
N TYR A 122 8.84 -6.84 11.70
CA TYR A 122 9.23 -6.28 10.42
C TYR A 122 10.10 -5.01 10.59
N THR A 123 11.06 -4.84 9.69
CA THR A 123 11.90 -3.64 9.60
C THR A 123 11.39 -2.74 8.48
N PRO A 124 10.83 -1.56 8.77
CA PRO A 124 10.34 -0.64 7.76
C PRO A 124 11.47 -0.05 6.90
N VAL A 125 11.28 -0.12 5.59
CA VAL A 125 12.18 0.43 4.57
C VAL A 125 11.35 1.25 3.59
N ALA A 126 11.57 2.56 3.54
CA ALA A 126 10.85 3.45 2.64
C ALA A 126 11.38 3.33 1.21
N LEU A 127 10.46 3.30 0.24
CA LEU A 127 10.79 3.46 -1.18
C LEU A 127 10.46 4.90 -1.58
N GLU A 128 11.49 5.73 -1.69
CA GLU A 128 11.29 7.14 -1.98
C GLU A 128 12.41 7.67 -2.88
N THR A 129 12.09 8.68 -3.67
CA THR A 129 13.07 9.42 -4.47
C THR A 129 13.71 10.53 -3.62
N GLY A 130 14.97 10.86 -3.87
CA GLY A 130 15.61 12.02 -3.22
C GLY A 130 16.99 11.73 -2.64
N ALA A 131 17.61 12.80 -2.13
CA ALA A 131 18.97 12.76 -1.58
C ALA A 131 19.00 11.95 -0.26
N GLY A 132 19.88 10.96 -0.19
CA GLY A 132 20.14 10.18 1.02
C GLY A 132 19.62 8.74 1.03
N GLY A 133 18.82 8.33 0.04
CA GLY A 133 18.41 6.94 -0.10
C GLY A 133 19.53 6.04 -0.65
N LYS A 134 19.62 4.82 -0.12
CA LYS A 134 20.51 3.79 -0.69
C LYS A 134 20.00 3.35 -2.06
N SER A 135 20.90 3.10 -3.00
CA SER A 135 20.50 2.54 -4.30
C SER A 135 19.88 1.15 -4.13
N LEU A 136 18.70 0.94 -4.70
CA LEU A 136 18.04 -0.36 -4.68
C LEU A 136 18.90 -1.48 -5.29
N GLN A 137 19.74 -1.16 -6.27
CA GLN A 137 20.59 -2.15 -6.97
C GLN A 137 21.50 -2.91 -6.02
N ASP A 138 22.10 -2.21 -5.05
CA ASP A 138 23.07 -2.77 -4.11
C ASP A 138 22.48 -2.96 -2.72
N TYR A 139 21.19 -2.73 -2.56
CA TYR A 139 20.54 -2.75 -1.26
C TYR A 139 20.46 -4.17 -0.70
N ARG A 140 20.86 -4.29 0.56
CA ARG A 140 20.75 -5.53 1.33
C ARG A 140 19.53 -5.46 2.25
N TRP A 141 18.49 -6.18 1.88
CA TRP A 141 17.26 -6.23 2.65
C TRP A 141 17.48 -6.83 4.04
N PRO A 142 16.79 -6.32 5.07
CA PRO A 142 16.71 -7.01 6.35
C PRO A 142 16.04 -8.39 6.20
N GLU A 143 16.03 -9.19 7.26
CA GLU A 143 15.44 -10.53 7.24
C GLU A 143 13.92 -10.49 7.05
N ARG A 144 13.27 -9.52 7.67
CA ARG A 144 11.82 -9.30 7.60
C ARG A 144 11.51 -7.84 7.21
N PRO A 145 11.65 -7.46 5.95
CA PRO A 145 11.39 -6.08 5.54
C PRO A 145 9.89 -5.77 5.47
N CYS A 146 9.52 -4.54 5.84
CA CYS A 146 8.26 -3.91 5.48
C CYS A 146 8.56 -2.80 4.47
N LEU A 147 8.27 -3.05 3.19
CA LEU A 147 8.45 -2.05 2.14
C LEU A 147 7.34 -1.00 2.24
N VAL A 148 7.72 0.27 2.43
CA VAL A 148 6.78 1.38 2.55
C VAL A 148 6.72 2.16 1.25
N VAL A 149 5.52 2.33 0.70
CA VAL A 149 5.25 3.15 -0.50
C VAL A 149 4.22 4.21 -0.19
N GLY A 150 4.43 5.40 -0.72
CA GLY A 150 3.63 6.58 -0.40
C GLY A 150 2.70 7.04 -1.51
N ASN A 151 2.09 8.18 -1.25
CA ASN A 151 1.18 8.88 -2.14
C ASN A 151 1.83 9.25 -3.48
N GLU A 152 1.08 9.19 -4.57
CA GLU A 152 1.58 9.41 -5.93
C GLU A 152 2.16 10.81 -6.19
N ILE A 153 1.83 11.78 -5.34
CA ILE A 153 2.26 13.18 -5.49
C ILE A 153 3.19 13.61 -4.35
N ARG A 154 2.86 13.18 -3.12
CA ARG A 154 3.57 13.62 -1.91
C ARG A 154 4.64 12.66 -1.43
N GLY A 155 4.67 11.44 -1.98
CA GLY A 155 5.53 10.38 -1.48
C GLY A 155 5.04 9.79 -0.15
N VAL A 156 5.95 9.21 0.59
CA VAL A 156 5.74 8.70 1.95
C VAL A 156 5.55 9.88 2.90
N SER A 157 4.58 9.79 3.82
CA SER A 157 4.33 10.85 4.82
C SER A 157 5.59 11.10 5.65
N PRO A 158 5.92 12.37 5.97
CA PRO A 158 7.17 12.70 6.67
C PRO A 158 7.37 11.91 7.97
N GLU A 159 6.34 11.81 8.79
CA GLU A 159 6.36 11.08 10.06
C GLU A 159 6.60 9.57 9.88
N VAL A 160 6.12 8.99 8.77
CA VAL A 160 6.36 7.59 8.41
C VAL A 160 7.78 7.41 7.87
N LEU A 161 8.24 8.35 7.04
CA LEU A 161 9.60 8.34 6.50
C LEU A 161 10.65 8.43 7.60
N ASP A 162 10.47 9.35 8.55
CA ASP A 162 11.35 9.53 9.72
C ASP A 162 11.36 8.29 10.63
N ALA A 163 10.23 7.57 10.64
CA ALA A 163 10.10 6.33 11.39
C ALA A 163 10.65 5.11 10.63
N CYS A 164 10.99 5.18 9.35
CA CYS A 164 11.63 4.06 8.65
C CYS A 164 13.09 3.88 9.08
N ALA A 165 13.54 2.63 9.12
CA ALA A 165 14.94 2.33 9.44
C ALA A 165 15.89 2.83 8.35
N GLU A 166 15.44 2.75 7.10
CA GLU A 166 16.22 3.14 5.92
C GLU A 166 15.30 3.63 4.80
N ASN A 167 15.89 4.40 3.88
CA ASN A 167 15.27 4.78 2.62
C ASN A 167 16.04 4.16 1.46
N VAL A 168 15.32 3.60 0.49
CA VAL A 168 15.88 3.06 -0.76
C VAL A 168 15.29 3.80 -1.95
N SER A 169 16.09 4.00 -2.98
CA SER A 169 15.67 4.66 -4.21
C SER A 169 15.99 3.82 -5.44
N ILE A 170 15.13 3.90 -6.43
CA ILE A 170 15.37 3.31 -7.76
C ILE A 170 16.20 4.31 -8.57
N PRO A 171 17.43 3.95 -9.01
CA PRO A 171 18.24 4.84 -9.82
C PRO A 171 17.57 5.15 -11.16
N MET A 172 17.27 6.42 -11.39
CA MET A 172 16.67 6.91 -12.63
C MET A 172 17.75 7.35 -13.61
N ARG A 173 17.58 7.05 -14.91
CA ARG A 173 18.55 7.36 -15.97
C ARG A 173 17.97 8.20 -17.09
N GLY A 174 16.72 8.59 -16.99
CA GLY A 174 16.00 9.38 -17.98
C GLY A 174 15.72 10.81 -17.53
N ALA A 175 14.96 11.55 -18.33
CA ALA A 175 14.50 12.90 -18.00
C ALA A 175 13.44 12.94 -16.88
N LYS A 176 12.82 11.81 -16.57
CA LYS A 176 11.86 11.70 -15.45
C LYS A 176 12.59 11.20 -14.21
N ASP A 177 12.28 11.82 -13.11
CA ASP A 177 12.82 11.57 -11.77
C ASP A 177 11.91 10.69 -10.90
N THR A 178 10.71 10.37 -11.39
CA THR A 178 9.71 9.57 -10.67
C THR A 178 9.09 8.49 -11.56
N LEU A 179 8.59 7.43 -10.91
CA LEU A 179 7.78 6.36 -11.50
C LEU A 179 6.37 6.38 -10.92
N ASN A 180 5.43 5.77 -11.64
CA ASN A 180 4.15 5.40 -11.03
C ASN A 180 4.40 4.52 -9.80
N VAL A 181 3.67 4.76 -8.70
CA VAL A 181 3.88 4.07 -7.42
C VAL A 181 3.77 2.55 -7.52
N ALA A 182 2.82 2.03 -8.31
CA ALA A 182 2.69 0.58 -8.49
C ALA A 182 3.84 -0.02 -9.33
N VAL A 183 4.41 0.75 -10.25
CA VAL A 183 5.60 0.36 -11.02
C VAL A 183 6.83 0.36 -10.12
N ALA A 184 7.07 1.45 -9.38
CA ALA A 184 8.16 1.55 -8.42
C ALA A 184 8.09 0.41 -7.38
N PHE A 185 6.91 0.18 -6.82
CA PHE A 185 6.64 -0.93 -5.93
C PHE A 185 7.00 -2.27 -6.56
N GLY A 186 6.56 -2.53 -7.79
CA GLY A 186 6.83 -3.78 -8.49
C GLY A 186 8.33 -4.07 -8.65
N ILE A 187 9.12 -3.05 -8.98
CA ILE A 187 10.59 -3.17 -9.09
C ILE A 187 11.20 -3.51 -7.71
N ALA A 188 10.82 -2.76 -6.67
CA ALA A 188 11.41 -2.91 -5.35
C ALA A 188 10.99 -4.22 -4.66
N VAL A 189 9.72 -4.59 -4.73
CA VAL A 189 9.21 -5.82 -4.11
C VAL A 189 9.76 -7.07 -4.79
N HIS A 190 9.89 -7.05 -6.12
CA HIS A 190 10.52 -8.15 -6.85
C HIS A 190 12.00 -8.30 -6.46
N HIS A 191 12.74 -7.19 -6.38
CA HIS A 191 14.13 -7.22 -5.92
C HIS A 191 14.23 -7.79 -4.49
N ALA A 192 13.32 -7.39 -3.58
CA ALA A 192 13.27 -7.92 -2.22
C ALA A 192 12.98 -9.43 -2.22
N SER A 193 11.96 -9.87 -2.96
CA SER A 193 11.55 -11.27 -3.01
C SER A 193 12.66 -12.19 -3.51
N CYS A 194 13.38 -11.81 -4.57
CA CYS A 194 14.51 -12.57 -5.08
C CYS A 194 15.65 -12.71 -4.05
N ARG A 195 15.90 -11.64 -3.27
CA ARG A 195 16.96 -11.65 -2.25
C ARG A 195 16.58 -12.47 -1.01
N LEU A 196 15.31 -12.48 -0.66
CA LEU A 196 14.80 -13.27 0.48
C LEU A 196 14.68 -14.75 0.12
N ALA A 197 14.18 -15.08 -1.06
CA ALA A 197 14.06 -16.47 -1.51
C ALA A 197 15.40 -17.18 -1.66
N GLY A 198 16.49 -16.46 -1.96
CA GLY A 198 17.84 -17.04 -2.07
C GLY A 198 18.57 -17.25 -0.74
N ARG A 199 17.91 -17.03 0.40
CA ARG A 199 18.48 -17.22 1.75
C ARG A 199 18.05 -18.54 2.42
N GLY A 200 17.18 -19.33 1.74
CA GLY A 200 16.65 -20.61 2.22
C GLY A 200 17.49 -21.82 1.79
#